data_f6b26ae4ec5efc02c8a50654f8d67198
#
_entry.id   f6b26ae4ec5efc02c8a50654f8d67198
#
_cell.length_a   1.000
_cell.length_b   1.000
_cell.length_c   1.000
_cell.angle_alpha   90.00
_cell.angle_beta   90.00
_cell.angle_gamma   90.00
#
_symmetry.space_group_name_H-M   'P 1'
#
loop_
_entity.id
_entity.type
_entity.pdbx_description
1 polymer ?
#
loop_
_entity_poly.entity_id
_entity_poly.type
_entity_poly.pdbx_seq_one_letter_code
_entity_poly.pdbx_strand_id
1 'polypeptide(L)'
;MMRPTFLGFETAKKGLTTAQKGLDVTGHNLVNWDSAGYTRQRITQVAVAPDSFRNRYSSSRTGGAGQGVDISGVAQIRDVYLDKRFREETAEVGYYDQAGTILNDIQAALNEYNPTTDTGLRASIMAMSDALQSFSTHAYSETHANIVLSSFKNLTQTLRQISSKLESARSQQIYDLDVSVQEVNSKLQKIAELNRSIMEDASDILSNPYFGPNELYD
;
A
#
# COMPACT_ATOMS: atom_id res chain seq x y z
N MET A 1 42.11 -46.92 4.30
CA MET A 1 40.90 -46.36 3.75
C MET A 1 41.29 -45.28 2.77
N MET A 2 40.99 -45.46 1.49
CA MET A 2 41.26 -44.43 0.48
C MET A 2 40.24 -43.32 0.63
N ARG A 3 40.67 -42.10 0.99
CA ARG A 3 39.87 -40.92 0.80
C ARG A 3 39.65 -40.74 -0.72
N PRO A 4 38.44 -40.47 -1.20
CA PRO A 4 38.29 -40.13 -2.60
C PRO A 4 39.20 -38.95 -2.91
N THR A 5 40.09 -39.10 -3.87
CA THR A 5 41.11 -38.09 -4.21
C THR A 5 40.52 -36.72 -4.53
N PHE A 6 39.25 -36.66 -4.95
CA PHE A 6 38.54 -35.43 -5.36
C PHE A 6 37.62 -34.89 -4.28
N LEU A 7 37.52 -35.49 -3.08
CA LEU A 7 36.60 -34.98 -2.03
C LEU A 7 36.93 -33.55 -1.62
N GLY A 8 38.20 -33.20 -1.49
CA GLY A 8 38.63 -31.84 -1.18
C GLY A 8 38.27 -30.84 -2.28
N PHE A 9 38.38 -31.26 -3.54
CA PHE A 9 37.99 -30.44 -4.69
C PHE A 9 36.48 -30.21 -4.74
N GLU A 10 35.67 -31.24 -4.51
CA GLU A 10 34.21 -31.12 -4.45
C GLU A 10 33.76 -30.22 -3.29
N THR A 11 34.40 -30.33 -2.14
CA THR A 11 34.14 -29.46 -1.00
C THR A 11 34.46 -27.98 -1.32
N ALA A 12 35.61 -27.75 -1.95
CA ALA A 12 36.02 -26.41 -2.37
C ALA A 12 35.07 -25.82 -3.44
N LYS A 13 34.69 -26.65 -4.41
CA LYS A 13 33.70 -26.26 -5.45
C LYS A 13 32.35 -25.85 -4.83
N LYS A 14 31.81 -26.63 -3.89
CA LYS A 14 30.56 -26.29 -3.17
C LYS A 14 30.73 -24.97 -2.43
N GLY A 15 31.82 -24.74 -1.73
CA GLY A 15 32.09 -23.48 -1.04
C GLY A 15 32.13 -22.30 -2.00
N LEU A 16 32.79 -22.45 -3.15
CA LEU A 16 32.86 -21.40 -4.19
C LEU A 16 31.48 -21.09 -4.78
N THR A 17 30.72 -22.12 -5.14
CA THR A 17 29.35 -21.93 -5.69
C THR A 17 28.45 -21.25 -4.68
N THR A 18 28.52 -21.61 -3.40
CA THR A 18 27.75 -20.98 -2.33
C THR A 18 28.15 -19.51 -2.14
N ALA A 19 29.46 -19.20 -2.20
CA ALA A 19 29.94 -17.83 -2.11
C ALA A 19 29.47 -16.98 -3.32
N GLN A 20 29.49 -17.52 -4.53
CA GLN A 20 28.97 -16.85 -5.73
C GLN A 20 27.48 -16.53 -5.58
N LYS A 21 26.67 -17.50 -5.17
CA LYS A 21 25.24 -17.25 -4.90
C LYS A 21 25.02 -16.20 -3.82
N GLY A 22 25.87 -16.16 -2.79
CA GLY A 22 25.83 -15.09 -1.78
C GLY A 22 26.10 -13.71 -2.36
N LEU A 23 27.03 -13.61 -3.29
CA LEU A 23 27.33 -12.38 -4.03
C LEU A 23 26.17 -11.98 -4.95
N ASP A 24 25.58 -12.95 -5.66
CA ASP A 24 24.42 -12.71 -6.53
C ASP A 24 23.26 -12.12 -5.73
N VAL A 25 22.88 -12.73 -4.59
CA VAL A 25 21.81 -12.23 -3.72
C VAL A 25 22.16 -10.85 -3.12
N THR A 26 23.41 -10.63 -2.76
CA THR A 26 23.84 -9.32 -2.26
C THR A 26 23.75 -8.25 -3.34
N GLY A 27 24.17 -8.58 -4.57
CA GLY A 27 24.05 -7.70 -5.73
C GLY A 27 22.59 -7.38 -6.05
N HIS A 28 21.72 -8.39 -6.03
CA HIS A 28 20.29 -8.22 -6.22
C HIS A 28 19.66 -7.31 -5.15
N ASN A 29 19.99 -7.51 -3.89
CA ASN A 29 19.56 -6.63 -2.79
C ASN A 29 20.05 -5.19 -2.97
N LEU A 30 21.29 -5.02 -3.45
CA LEU A 30 21.87 -3.70 -3.62
C LEU A 30 21.24 -2.92 -4.79
N VAL A 31 20.91 -3.61 -5.88
CA VAL A 31 20.29 -2.97 -7.05
C VAL A 31 18.84 -2.59 -6.77
N ASN A 32 18.12 -3.40 -6.00
CA ASN A 32 16.70 -3.22 -5.74
C ASN A 32 16.38 -2.56 -4.39
N TRP A 33 17.39 -2.02 -3.67
CA TRP A 33 17.19 -1.48 -2.33
C TRP A 33 16.16 -0.36 -2.23
N ASP A 34 15.97 0.42 -3.32
CA ASP A 34 15.02 1.55 -3.43
C ASP A 34 13.78 1.19 -4.28
N SER A 35 13.62 -0.06 -4.67
CA SER A 35 12.44 -0.49 -5.43
C SER A 35 11.23 -0.63 -4.51
N ALA A 36 10.11 0.00 -4.88
CA ALA A 36 8.88 -0.06 -4.10
C ALA A 36 8.39 -1.51 -3.98
N GLY A 37 8.13 -1.95 -2.75
CA GLY A 37 7.67 -3.31 -2.46
C GLY A 37 8.77 -4.36 -2.34
N TYR A 38 10.01 -4.04 -2.72
CA TYR A 38 11.12 -4.99 -2.66
C TYR A 38 11.42 -5.47 -1.24
N THR A 39 11.57 -6.76 -1.07
CA THR A 39 11.94 -7.38 0.21
C THR A 39 13.34 -8.01 0.13
N ARG A 40 14.20 -7.62 1.04
CA ARG A 40 15.59 -8.12 1.11
C ARG A 40 15.63 -9.64 1.20
N GLN A 41 16.42 -10.28 0.35
CA GLN A 41 16.62 -11.71 0.30
C GLN A 41 17.87 -12.14 1.07
N ARG A 42 17.85 -13.35 1.59
CA ARG A 42 18.98 -14.01 2.28
C ARG A 42 19.09 -15.45 1.83
N ILE A 43 20.32 -15.91 1.59
CA ILE A 43 20.59 -17.32 1.40
C ILE A 43 20.63 -18.04 2.75
N THR A 44 20.08 -19.24 2.81
CA THR A 44 20.21 -20.14 3.96
C THR A 44 21.19 -21.24 3.58
N GLN A 45 22.27 -21.31 4.34
CA GLN A 45 23.35 -22.26 4.12
C GLN A 45 23.27 -23.36 5.18
N VAL A 46 23.48 -24.59 4.77
CA VAL A 46 23.52 -25.75 5.67
C VAL A 46 24.80 -26.56 5.43
N ALA A 47 25.35 -27.07 6.50
CA ALA A 47 26.45 -28.01 6.39
C ALA A 47 25.95 -29.32 5.78
N VAL A 48 26.65 -29.83 4.77
CA VAL A 48 26.28 -31.10 4.16
C VAL A 48 26.54 -32.22 5.16
N ALA A 49 25.46 -32.90 5.55
CA ALA A 49 25.54 -34.02 6.47
C ALA A 49 26.37 -35.17 5.85
N PRO A 50 27.25 -35.81 6.61
CA PRO A 50 27.94 -37.00 6.13
C PRO A 50 26.93 -38.10 5.82
N ASP A 51 27.09 -38.74 4.67
CA ASP A 51 26.23 -39.83 4.24
C ASP A 51 26.18 -40.94 5.30
N SER A 52 25.01 -41.11 5.91
CA SER A 52 24.82 -42.01 7.05
C SER A 52 25.10 -43.49 6.70
N PHE A 53 24.97 -43.86 5.42
CA PHE A 53 25.23 -45.20 4.94
C PHE A 53 26.73 -45.51 4.87
N ARG A 54 27.54 -44.52 4.45
CA ARG A 54 29.01 -44.65 4.44
C ARG A 54 29.63 -44.56 5.85
N ASN A 55 29.01 -43.81 6.75
CA ASN A 55 29.49 -43.62 8.12
C ASN A 55 29.32 -44.85 8.99
N ARG A 56 28.37 -45.77 8.71
CA ARG A 56 28.19 -47.02 9.42
C ARG A 56 29.36 -47.99 9.26
N TYR A 57 30.10 -47.90 8.17
CA TYR A 57 31.22 -48.75 7.85
C TYR A 57 32.58 -48.07 7.97
N SER A 58 32.62 -46.77 8.19
CA SER A 58 33.83 -46.03 8.46
C SER A 58 34.10 -46.11 9.95
N SER A 59 35.18 -46.81 10.30
CA SER A 59 35.65 -46.92 11.66
C SER A 59 35.73 -45.55 12.33
N SER A 60 35.19 -45.44 13.54
CA SER A 60 35.10 -44.26 14.40
C SER A 60 36.45 -43.66 14.83
N ARG A 61 37.56 -44.12 14.29
CA ARG A 61 38.92 -43.75 14.71
C ARG A 61 39.51 -42.52 14.02
N THR A 62 38.92 -42.04 12.93
CA THR A 62 39.35 -40.80 12.27
C THR A 62 38.13 -39.95 12.03
N GLY A 63 38.03 -38.84 12.74
CA GLY A 63 37.00 -37.85 12.49
C GLY A 63 36.94 -37.51 10.99
N GLY A 64 35.80 -37.79 10.36
CA GLY A 64 35.58 -37.45 8.95
C GLY A 64 35.55 -35.93 8.79
N ALA A 65 36.31 -35.39 7.85
CA ALA A 65 36.13 -33.99 7.46
C ALA A 65 34.71 -33.80 6.94
N GLY A 66 34.09 -32.64 7.23
CA GLY A 66 32.79 -32.26 6.67
C GLY A 66 32.79 -32.29 5.14
N GLN A 67 31.60 -32.46 4.54
CA GLN A 67 31.44 -32.56 3.08
C GLN A 67 31.16 -31.21 2.44
N GLY A 68 31.42 -30.11 3.15
CA GLY A 68 31.25 -28.76 2.66
C GLY A 68 29.92 -28.16 3.07
N VAL A 69 29.49 -27.13 2.34
CA VAL A 69 28.29 -26.33 2.53
C VAL A 69 27.39 -26.51 1.32
N ASP A 70 26.09 -26.47 1.57
CA ASP A 70 25.07 -26.42 0.52
C ASP A 70 24.08 -25.30 0.81
N ILE A 71 23.32 -24.87 -0.21
CA ILE A 71 22.30 -23.84 -0.09
C ILE A 71 20.96 -24.55 0.04
N SER A 72 20.24 -24.34 1.14
CA SER A 72 18.91 -24.91 1.31
C SER A 72 17.81 -24.06 0.67
N GLY A 73 18.10 -22.80 0.34
CA GLY A 73 17.18 -21.91 -0.36
C GLY A 73 17.54 -20.44 -0.18
N VAL A 74 16.85 -19.60 -0.93
CA VAL A 74 16.85 -18.15 -0.80
C VAL A 74 15.47 -17.74 -0.25
N ALA A 75 15.44 -17.01 0.85
CA ALA A 75 14.22 -16.62 1.52
C ALA A 75 14.20 -15.11 1.76
N GLN A 76 13.02 -14.52 1.67
CA GLN A 76 12.79 -13.12 2.03
C GLN A 76 12.87 -12.92 3.55
N ILE A 77 13.40 -11.76 3.97
CA ILE A 77 13.44 -11.36 5.37
C ILE A 77 12.24 -10.42 5.59
N ARG A 78 11.11 -10.99 6.00
CA ARG A 78 9.89 -10.23 6.35
C ARG A 78 9.51 -10.46 7.80
N ASP A 79 9.00 -9.41 8.43
CA ASP A 79 8.35 -9.49 9.73
C ASP A 79 6.83 -9.37 9.53
N VAL A 80 6.15 -10.50 9.67
CA VAL A 80 4.69 -10.60 9.44
C VAL A 80 3.89 -9.66 10.35
N TYR A 81 4.39 -9.41 11.57
CA TYR A 81 3.74 -8.49 12.49
C TYR A 81 3.83 -7.04 12.01
N LEU A 82 5.02 -6.63 11.59
CA LEU A 82 5.23 -5.27 11.05
C LEU A 82 4.46 -5.07 9.75
N ASP A 83 4.44 -6.06 8.87
CA ASP A 83 3.65 -6.02 7.62
C ASP A 83 2.15 -5.85 7.89
N LYS A 84 1.62 -6.59 8.88
CA LYS A 84 0.22 -6.46 9.28
C LYS A 84 -0.06 -5.06 9.82
N ARG A 85 0.77 -4.58 10.74
CA ARG A 85 0.62 -3.26 11.34
C ARG A 85 0.72 -2.14 10.30
N PHE A 86 1.69 -2.23 9.38
CA PHE A 86 1.83 -1.27 8.29
C PHE A 86 0.56 -1.18 7.44
N ARG A 87 -0.06 -2.32 7.11
CA ARG A 87 -1.32 -2.34 6.34
C ARG A 87 -2.49 -1.74 7.12
N GLU A 88 -2.58 -2.01 8.42
CA GLU A 88 -3.62 -1.44 9.29
C GLU A 88 -3.49 0.09 9.38
N GLU A 89 -2.28 0.60 9.66
CA GLU A 89 -1.99 2.03 9.72
C GLU A 89 -2.20 2.72 8.36
N THR A 90 -1.78 2.10 7.27
CA THR A 90 -1.99 2.64 5.91
C THR A 90 -3.49 2.74 5.56
N ALA A 91 -4.28 1.75 5.97
CA ALA A 91 -5.73 1.79 5.77
C ALA A 91 -6.38 2.91 6.58
N GLU A 92 -5.92 3.15 7.81
CA GLU A 92 -6.40 4.23 8.66
C GLU A 92 -6.04 5.61 8.10
N VAL A 93 -4.79 5.78 7.65
CA VAL A 93 -4.34 7.01 6.96
C VAL A 93 -5.21 7.28 5.74
N GLY A 94 -5.46 6.26 4.89
CA GLY A 94 -6.30 6.41 3.71
C GLY A 94 -7.75 6.81 4.04
N TYR A 95 -8.31 6.28 5.14
CA TYR A 95 -9.63 6.67 5.62
C TYR A 95 -9.69 8.14 6.03
N TYR A 96 -8.73 8.61 6.83
CA TYR A 96 -8.72 10.02 7.28
C TYR A 96 -8.39 10.99 6.17
N ASP A 97 -7.55 10.62 5.23
CA ASP A 97 -7.21 11.44 4.05
C ASP A 97 -8.46 11.65 3.18
N GLN A 98 -9.18 10.58 2.88
CA GLN A 98 -10.43 10.66 2.12
C GLN A 98 -11.52 11.44 2.86
N ALA A 99 -11.66 11.23 4.17
CA ALA A 99 -12.59 12.00 4.99
C ALA A 99 -12.24 13.49 5.00
N GLY A 100 -10.96 13.82 5.09
CA GLY A 100 -10.46 15.19 4.99
C GLY A 100 -10.77 15.84 3.64
N THR A 101 -10.59 15.11 2.55
CA THR A 101 -10.93 15.58 1.19
C THR A 101 -12.43 15.90 1.07
N ILE A 102 -13.29 14.99 1.52
CA ILE A 102 -14.75 15.19 1.50
C ILE A 102 -15.16 16.42 2.34
N LEU A 103 -14.58 16.57 3.53
CA LEU A 103 -14.86 17.71 4.40
C LEU A 103 -14.42 19.03 3.77
N ASN A 104 -13.27 19.05 3.09
CA ASN A 104 -12.81 20.23 2.36
C ASN A 104 -13.76 20.59 1.19
N ASP A 105 -14.27 19.60 0.47
CA ASP A 105 -15.25 19.80 -0.60
C ASP A 105 -16.56 20.38 -0.07
N ILE A 106 -17.04 19.87 1.08
CA ILE A 106 -18.23 20.39 1.77
C ILE A 106 -17.98 21.83 2.24
N GLN A 107 -16.82 22.12 2.82
CA GLN A 107 -16.44 23.47 3.26
C GLN A 107 -16.42 24.44 2.07
N ALA A 108 -15.84 24.03 0.94
CA ALA A 108 -15.82 24.82 -0.29
C ALA A 108 -17.22 25.03 -0.87
N ALA A 109 -18.11 24.04 -0.76
CA ALA A 109 -19.51 24.17 -1.20
C ALA A 109 -20.30 25.17 -0.34
N LEU A 110 -20.10 25.15 0.97
CA LEU A 110 -20.75 26.07 1.92
C LEU A 110 -20.23 27.50 1.78
N ASN A 111 -18.97 27.67 1.34
CA ASN A 111 -18.30 28.97 1.16
C ASN A 111 -18.40 29.90 2.40
N GLU A 112 -18.42 29.31 3.60
CA GLU A 112 -18.57 30.02 4.87
C GLU A 112 -17.25 30.62 5.39
N TYR A 113 -16.12 30.09 4.92
CA TYR A 113 -14.79 30.48 5.40
C TYR A 113 -14.08 31.39 4.40
N ASN A 114 -14.52 32.64 4.34
CA ASN A 114 -13.74 33.68 3.67
C ASN A 114 -13.69 34.93 4.56
N PRO A 115 -12.55 35.20 5.25
CA PRO A 115 -12.44 36.33 6.17
C PRO A 115 -12.48 37.69 5.48
N THR A 116 -12.38 37.74 4.14
CA THR A 116 -12.31 38.99 3.37
C THR A 116 -13.58 39.30 2.58
N THR A 117 -14.46 38.32 2.37
CA THR A 117 -15.71 38.52 1.63
C THR A 117 -16.87 38.06 2.50
N ASP A 118 -17.81 38.97 2.73
CA ASP A 118 -19.06 38.69 3.45
C ASP A 118 -19.99 37.90 2.50
N THR A 119 -19.58 36.64 2.19
CA THR A 119 -20.26 35.74 1.26
C THR A 119 -20.59 34.43 1.98
N GLY A 120 -21.62 33.73 1.51
CA GLY A 120 -22.05 32.47 2.06
C GLY A 120 -23.48 32.54 2.64
N LEU A 121 -23.89 31.44 3.24
CA LEU A 121 -25.23 31.30 3.81
C LEU A 121 -25.42 32.25 5.00
N ARG A 122 -24.44 32.35 5.87
CA ARG A 122 -24.46 33.25 7.02
C ARG A 122 -24.68 34.71 6.61
N ALA A 123 -23.88 35.19 5.66
CA ALA A 123 -23.98 36.56 5.14
C ALA A 123 -25.36 36.83 4.51
N SER A 124 -25.90 35.88 3.77
CA SER A 124 -27.24 36.00 3.17
C SER A 124 -28.34 36.04 4.24
N ILE A 125 -28.21 35.28 5.35
CA ILE A 125 -29.16 35.33 6.47
C ILE A 125 -29.03 36.66 7.22
N MET A 126 -27.83 37.16 7.46
CA MET A 126 -27.61 38.47 8.08
C MET A 126 -28.20 39.58 7.25
N ALA A 127 -27.92 39.62 5.94
CA ALA A 127 -28.47 40.61 5.03
C ALA A 127 -30.01 40.58 4.99
N MET A 128 -30.63 39.40 5.07
CA MET A 128 -32.07 39.25 5.20
C MET A 128 -32.58 39.84 6.53
N SER A 129 -31.90 39.56 7.64
CA SER A 129 -32.25 40.08 8.98
C SER A 129 -32.18 41.60 9.02
N ASP A 130 -31.11 42.20 8.47
CA ASP A 130 -30.89 43.63 8.39
C ASP A 130 -31.95 44.31 7.52
N ALA A 131 -32.30 43.69 6.40
CA ALA A 131 -33.37 44.17 5.52
C ALA A 131 -34.72 44.19 6.22
N LEU A 132 -35.05 43.13 6.99
CA LEU A 132 -36.29 43.04 7.79
C LEU A 132 -36.30 44.10 8.89
N GLN A 133 -35.18 44.28 9.58
CA GLN A 133 -35.08 45.30 10.65
C GLN A 133 -35.26 46.70 10.06
N SER A 134 -34.63 47.03 8.92
CA SER A 134 -34.78 48.27 8.24
C SER A 134 -36.21 48.51 7.75
N PHE A 135 -36.88 47.47 7.24
CA PHE A 135 -38.28 47.52 6.86
C PHE A 135 -39.20 47.78 8.03
N SER A 136 -38.89 47.18 9.20
CA SER A 136 -39.73 47.40 10.41
C SER A 136 -39.79 48.88 10.86
N THR A 137 -38.73 49.63 10.60
CA THR A 137 -38.64 51.07 10.90
C THR A 137 -39.23 51.96 9.79
N HIS A 138 -39.37 51.41 8.57
CA HIS A 138 -39.85 52.15 7.40
C HIS A 138 -40.95 51.35 6.66
N ALA A 139 -41.96 50.87 7.36
CA ALA A 139 -42.94 49.91 6.85
C ALA A 139 -43.80 50.42 5.66
N TYR A 140 -43.89 51.71 5.47
CA TYR A 140 -44.63 52.32 4.33
C TYR A 140 -43.74 52.62 3.09
N SER A 141 -42.48 52.28 3.15
CA SER A 141 -41.54 52.52 2.04
C SER A 141 -41.49 51.31 1.10
N GLU A 142 -41.92 51.53 -0.15
CA GLU A 142 -41.84 50.52 -1.20
C GLU A 142 -40.37 50.11 -1.48
N THR A 143 -39.43 51.05 -1.35
CA THR A 143 -38.01 50.77 -1.49
C THR A 143 -37.52 49.71 -0.47
N HIS A 144 -37.89 49.84 0.81
CA HIS A 144 -37.50 48.88 1.86
C HIS A 144 -38.21 47.54 1.65
N ALA A 145 -39.44 47.50 1.18
CA ALA A 145 -40.12 46.25 0.83
C ALA A 145 -39.40 45.53 -0.34
N ASN A 146 -38.94 46.25 -1.35
CA ASN A 146 -38.19 45.70 -2.46
C ASN A 146 -36.79 45.18 -2.03
N ILE A 147 -36.13 45.82 -1.05
CA ILE A 147 -34.87 45.34 -0.47
C ILE A 147 -35.11 44.01 0.25
N VAL A 148 -36.16 43.87 1.05
CA VAL A 148 -36.52 42.61 1.72
C VAL A 148 -36.80 41.53 0.66
N LEU A 149 -37.56 41.80 -0.37
CA LEU A 149 -37.85 40.84 -1.44
C LEU A 149 -36.55 40.39 -2.15
N SER A 150 -35.64 41.33 -2.38
CA SER A 150 -34.34 41.03 -2.99
C SER A 150 -33.45 40.16 -2.08
N SER A 151 -33.43 40.44 -0.77
CA SER A 151 -32.64 39.63 0.19
C SER A 151 -33.18 38.21 0.30
N PHE A 152 -34.52 38.01 0.25
CA PHE A 152 -35.12 36.68 0.20
C PHE A 152 -34.76 35.92 -1.10
N LYS A 153 -34.79 36.63 -2.26
CA LYS A 153 -34.36 36.02 -3.52
C LYS A 153 -32.91 35.61 -3.49
N ASN A 154 -32.03 36.46 -2.97
CA ASN A 154 -30.60 36.16 -2.81
C ASN A 154 -30.37 34.96 -1.90
N LEU A 155 -31.03 34.92 -0.74
CA LEU A 155 -30.94 33.76 0.17
C LEU A 155 -31.40 32.48 -0.51
N THR A 156 -32.53 32.52 -1.23
CA THR A 156 -33.05 31.34 -1.94
C THR A 156 -32.08 30.90 -3.05
N GLN A 157 -31.44 31.82 -3.74
CA GLN A 157 -30.45 31.52 -4.76
C GLN A 157 -29.19 30.90 -4.15
N THR A 158 -28.69 31.44 -3.03
CA THR A 158 -27.56 30.91 -2.29
C THR A 158 -27.82 29.45 -1.80
N LEU A 159 -29.02 29.20 -1.24
CA LEU A 159 -29.43 27.87 -0.81
C LEU A 159 -29.46 26.87 -1.98
N ARG A 160 -30.02 27.29 -3.13
CA ARG A 160 -30.04 26.44 -4.33
C ARG A 160 -28.65 26.17 -4.87
N GLN A 161 -27.75 27.17 -4.86
CA GLN A 161 -26.34 26.96 -5.26
C GLN A 161 -25.62 25.98 -4.34
N ILE A 162 -25.78 26.11 -3.02
CA ILE A 162 -25.21 25.20 -2.04
C ILE A 162 -25.75 23.79 -2.28
N SER A 163 -27.07 23.63 -2.40
CA SER A 163 -27.70 22.34 -2.67
C SER A 163 -27.15 21.68 -3.94
N SER A 164 -27.03 22.44 -5.02
CA SER A 164 -26.48 21.96 -6.29
C SER A 164 -25.01 21.54 -6.17
N LYS A 165 -24.19 22.32 -5.45
CA LYS A 165 -22.79 21.99 -5.21
C LYS A 165 -22.63 20.73 -4.36
N LEU A 166 -23.44 20.58 -3.30
CA LEU A 166 -23.43 19.39 -2.47
C LEU A 166 -23.87 18.13 -3.24
N GLU A 167 -24.89 18.26 -4.11
CA GLU A 167 -25.31 17.14 -4.96
C GLU A 167 -24.24 16.77 -5.99
N SER A 168 -23.53 17.76 -6.55
CA SER A 168 -22.39 17.52 -7.42
C SER A 168 -21.26 16.84 -6.69
N ALA A 169 -20.91 17.29 -5.48
CA ALA A 169 -19.89 16.66 -4.64
C ALA A 169 -20.27 15.21 -4.29
N ARG A 170 -21.54 14.98 -3.93
CA ARG A 170 -22.06 13.62 -3.68
C ARG A 170 -21.92 12.71 -4.91
N SER A 171 -22.32 13.23 -6.07
CA SER A 171 -22.24 12.48 -7.33
C SER A 171 -20.79 12.14 -7.69
N GLN A 172 -19.86 13.08 -7.45
CA GLN A 172 -18.43 12.85 -7.64
C GLN A 172 -17.92 11.75 -6.70
N GLN A 173 -18.28 11.78 -5.41
CA GLN A 173 -17.86 10.76 -4.46
C GLN A 173 -18.40 9.38 -4.81
N ILE A 174 -19.61 9.27 -5.34
CA ILE A 174 -20.17 8.00 -5.82
C ILE A 174 -19.38 7.48 -7.02
N TYR A 175 -19.02 8.35 -7.95
CA TYR A 175 -18.19 7.99 -9.10
C TYR A 175 -16.79 7.53 -8.67
N ASP A 176 -16.15 8.27 -7.77
CA ASP A 176 -14.82 7.94 -7.25
C ASP A 176 -14.83 6.59 -6.48
N LEU A 177 -15.91 6.31 -5.76
CA LEU A 177 -16.12 5.02 -5.12
C LEU A 177 -16.21 3.89 -6.16
N ASP A 178 -16.96 4.08 -7.25
CA ASP A 178 -17.08 3.07 -8.32
C ASP A 178 -15.74 2.78 -8.97
N VAL A 179 -14.97 3.83 -9.29
CA VAL A 179 -13.60 3.71 -9.83
C VAL A 179 -12.69 2.95 -8.84
N SER A 180 -12.74 3.30 -7.56
CA SER A 180 -11.94 2.64 -6.51
C SER A 180 -12.30 1.15 -6.38
N VAL A 181 -13.58 0.80 -6.44
CA VAL A 181 -14.04 -0.61 -6.41
C VAL A 181 -13.53 -1.37 -7.62
N GLN A 182 -13.56 -0.77 -8.82
CA GLN A 182 -13.03 -1.39 -10.04
C GLN A 182 -11.51 -1.60 -9.92
N GLU A 183 -10.77 -0.64 -9.39
CA GLU A 183 -9.33 -0.76 -9.15
C GLU A 183 -9.01 -1.87 -8.15
N VAL A 184 -9.74 -1.95 -7.03
CA VAL A 184 -9.59 -3.04 -6.05
C VAL A 184 -9.85 -4.39 -6.68
N ASN A 185 -10.92 -4.53 -7.47
CA ASN A 185 -11.23 -5.78 -8.17
C ASN A 185 -10.12 -6.19 -9.15
N SER A 186 -9.56 -5.22 -9.89
CA SER A 186 -8.42 -5.48 -10.78
C SER A 186 -7.17 -5.94 -10.01
N LYS A 187 -6.87 -5.31 -8.88
CA LYS A 187 -5.76 -5.72 -8.00
C LYS A 187 -5.97 -7.11 -7.42
N LEU A 188 -7.20 -7.46 -7.01
CA LEU A 188 -7.54 -8.79 -6.51
C LEU A 188 -7.37 -9.87 -7.58
N GLN A 189 -7.77 -9.59 -8.83
CA GLN A 189 -7.52 -10.51 -9.95
C GLN A 189 -6.03 -10.73 -10.17
N LYS A 190 -5.24 -9.66 -10.13
CA LYS A 190 -3.78 -9.75 -10.28
C LYS A 190 -3.13 -10.55 -9.15
N ILE A 191 -3.59 -10.37 -7.91
CA ILE A 191 -3.14 -11.18 -6.76
C ILE A 191 -3.49 -12.66 -6.97
N ALA A 192 -4.68 -12.97 -7.49
CA ALA A 192 -5.08 -14.34 -7.76
C ALA A 192 -4.22 -14.98 -8.87
N GLU A 193 -3.87 -14.24 -9.91
CA GLU A 193 -2.95 -14.68 -10.97
C GLU A 193 -1.54 -14.92 -10.42
N LEU A 194 -0.99 -13.99 -9.63
CA LEU A 194 0.30 -14.15 -8.99
C LEU A 194 0.33 -15.36 -8.05
N ASN A 195 -0.70 -15.55 -7.24
CA ASN A 195 -0.80 -16.73 -6.37
C ASN A 195 -0.81 -18.04 -7.17
N ARG A 196 -1.46 -18.05 -8.34
CA ARG A 196 -1.42 -19.21 -9.23
C ARG A 196 0.00 -19.46 -9.75
N SER A 197 0.67 -18.41 -10.24
CA SER A 197 2.05 -18.51 -10.72
C SER A 197 3.00 -18.99 -9.63
N ILE A 198 2.85 -18.49 -8.40
CA ILE A 198 3.63 -18.94 -7.23
C ILE A 198 3.41 -20.43 -6.96
N MET A 199 2.16 -20.91 -7.05
CA MET A 199 1.86 -22.32 -6.85
C MET A 199 2.40 -23.20 -7.96
N GLU A 200 2.39 -22.74 -9.20
CA GLU A 200 2.96 -23.44 -10.36
C GLU A 200 4.48 -23.52 -10.23
N ASP A 201 5.16 -22.41 -9.93
CA ASP A 201 6.61 -22.37 -9.69
C ASP A 201 7.01 -23.19 -8.45
N ALA A 202 6.21 -23.17 -7.40
CA ALA A 202 6.46 -23.99 -6.21
C ALA A 202 6.41 -25.50 -6.52
N SER A 203 5.64 -25.93 -7.52
CA SER A 203 5.62 -27.32 -7.97
C SER A 203 6.89 -27.73 -8.72
N ASP A 204 7.60 -26.77 -9.31
CA ASP A 204 8.86 -26.98 -10.05
C ASP A 204 10.12 -26.88 -9.17
N ILE A 205 9.98 -26.54 -7.87
CA ILE A 205 11.09 -26.49 -6.88
C ILE A 205 11.85 -27.81 -6.77
N LEU A 206 11.22 -28.94 -7.08
CA LEU A 206 11.88 -30.25 -7.12
C LEU A 206 12.96 -30.33 -8.22
N SER A 207 12.86 -29.53 -9.28
CA SER A 207 13.82 -29.47 -10.38
C SER A 207 14.89 -28.38 -10.16
N ASN A 208 14.60 -27.33 -9.43
CA ASN A 208 15.52 -26.23 -9.20
C ASN A 208 15.37 -25.56 -7.82
N PRO A 209 15.97 -26.12 -6.76
CA PRO A 209 15.83 -25.64 -5.39
C PRO A 209 16.44 -24.23 -5.13
N TYR A 210 17.10 -23.64 -6.12
CA TYR A 210 17.77 -22.34 -5.97
C TYR A 210 16.93 -21.16 -6.49
N PHE A 211 15.87 -21.43 -7.22
CA PHE A 211 14.93 -20.42 -7.72
C PHE A 211 13.60 -20.60 -7.02
N GLY A 212 13.39 -19.85 -5.96
CA GLY A 212 12.06 -19.72 -5.36
C GLY A 212 11.29 -18.60 -6.02
N PRO A 213 9.95 -18.54 -5.81
CA PRO A 213 9.08 -17.48 -6.36
C PRO A 213 9.22 -16.15 -5.60
N ASN A 214 10.40 -15.84 -5.05
CA ASN A 214 10.62 -14.68 -4.19
C ASN A 214 10.25 -13.36 -4.88
N GLU A 215 10.53 -13.25 -6.17
CA GLU A 215 10.22 -12.06 -6.98
C GLU A 215 8.73 -11.87 -7.23
N LEU A 216 7.93 -12.94 -7.14
CA LEU A 216 6.48 -12.87 -7.25
C LEU A 216 5.81 -12.46 -5.93
N TYR A 217 6.53 -12.53 -4.81
CA TYR A 217 6.05 -12.07 -3.50
C TYR A 217 6.25 -10.56 -3.28
N ASP A 218 7.13 -9.92 -4.02
CA ASP A 218 7.39 -8.47 -4.00
C ASP A 218 6.34 -7.72 -4.82
#